data_7688d9c3528ab71a4de378b917b22fbb
#
_entry.id   7688d9c3528ab71a4de378b917b22fbb
#
_cell.length_a   1.000
_cell.length_b   1.000
_cell.length_c   1.000
_cell.angle_alpha   90.00
_cell.angle_beta   90.00
_cell.angle_gamma   90.00
#
_symmetry.space_group_name_H-M   'P 1'
#
loop_
_entity.id
_entity.type
_entity.pdbx_description
1 polymer ?
#
loop_
_entity_poly.entity_id
_entity_poly.type
_entity_poly.pdbx_seq_one_letter_code
_entity_poly.pdbx_strand_id
1 'polypeptide(L)'
;DLRMSRGLGDVYKRQGWGTIIFMATLAGISPELYEAASMDGANRFQKMIYITLPALNNTIVTVLVLNLAKVMNLFESVFVLQNDAVIKVSDVLQTYIYTQTFNSGAIPDYGYTTAVGMFSSIISCILVLVCNRVSHKTRGRGIV
;
A
#
# COMPACT_ATOMS: atom_id res chain seq x y z
N ASP A 1 11.49 -1.86 -22.42
CA ASP A 1 10.64 -1.18 -21.42
C ASP A 1 10.85 -1.69 -20.00
N LEU A 2 12.06 -1.42 -19.49
CA LEU A 2 12.51 -1.79 -18.13
C LEU A 2 11.65 -1.15 -17.02
N ARG A 3 11.00 -0.03 -17.28
CA ARG A 3 10.12 0.65 -16.31
C ARG A 3 8.83 -0.13 -16.05
N MET A 4 8.22 -0.67 -17.10
CA MET A 4 6.99 -1.47 -17.01
C MET A 4 7.25 -2.83 -16.35
N SER A 5 8.39 -3.45 -16.68
CA SER A 5 8.83 -4.72 -16.08
C SER A 5 9.07 -4.62 -14.57
N ARG A 6 9.62 -3.51 -14.06
CA ARG A 6 9.85 -3.29 -12.62
C ARG A 6 8.55 -3.12 -11.84
N GLY A 7 7.62 -2.33 -12.36
CA GLY A 7 6.31 -2.14 -11.73
C GLY A 7 5.51 -3.43 -11.66
N LEU A 8 5.51 -4.22 -12.72
CA LEU A 8 4.85 -5.53 -12.76
C LEU A 8 5.47 -6.53 -11.78
N GLY A 9 6.80 -6.56 -11.66
CA GLY A 9 7.50 -7.45 -10.72
C GLY A 9 7.15 -7.18 -9.26
N ASP A 10 7.08 -5.90 -8.86
CA ASP A 10 6.73 -5.52 -7.49
C ASP A 10 5.24 -5.79 -7.17
N VAL A 11 4.35 -5.52 -8.11
CA VAL A 11 2.93 -5.87 -8.00
C VAL A 11 2.75 -7.38 -7.85
N TYR A 12 3.44 -8.17 -8.67
CA TYR A 12 3.36 -9.64 -8.61
C TYR A 12 3.87 -10.20 -7.27
N LYS A 13 5.01 -9.68 -6.77
CA LYS A 13 5.59 -10.07 -5.48
C LYS A 13 4.63 -9.80 -4.31
N ARG A 14 3.86 -8.71 -4.36
CA ARG A 14 2.94 -8.31 -3.28
C ARG A 14 1.54 -8.88 -3.42
N GLN A 15 1.18 -9.43 -4.56
CA GLN A 15 -0.16 -9.94 -4.85
C GLN A 15 -0.55 -11.07 -3.88
N GLY A 16 0.37 -11.98 -3.55
CA GLY A 16 0.12 -13.08 -2.62
C GLY A 16 -0.34 -12.61 -1.25
N TRP A 17 0.32 -11.63 -0.67
CA TRP A 17 -0.05 -11.08 0.64
C TRP A 17 -1.43 -10.43 0.64
N GLY A 18 -1.74 -9.61 -0.37
CA GLY A 18 -3.06 -9.01 -0.52
C GLY A 18 -4.16 -10.05 -0.67
N THR A 19 -3.92 -11.08 -1.47
CA THR A 19 -4.88 -12.18 -1.67
C THR A 19 -5.22 -12.90 -0.36
N ILE A 20 -4.22 -13.19 0.49
CA ILE A 20 -4.43 -13.85 1.79
C ILE A 20 -5.33 -13.00 2.70
N ILE A 21 -5.11 -11.69 2.76
CA ILE A 21 -5.93 -10.78 3.58
C ILE A 21 -7.39 -10.79 3.11
N PHE A 22 -7.62 -10.71 1.79
CA PHE A 22 -8.99 -10.77 1.25
C PHE A 22 -9.65 -12.12 1.45
N MET A 23 -8.91 -13.21 1.27
CA MET A 23 -9.42 -14.57 1.53
C MET A 23 -9.80 -14.77 2.99
N ALA A 24 -8.99 -14.28 3.94
CA ALA A 24 -9.30 -14.33 5.37
C ALA A 24 -10.58 -13.55 5.69
N THR A 25 -10.76 -12.38 5.09
CA THR A 25 -11.99 -11.59 5.29
C THR A 25 -13.21 -12.29 4.71
N LEU A 26 -13.09 -12.90 3.54
CA LEU A 26 -14.17 -13.67 2.92
C LEU A 26 -14.56 -14.88 3.76
N ALA A 27 -13.58 -15.59 4.31
CA ALA A 27 -13.81 -16.73 5.19
C ALA A 27 -14.49 -16.34 6.53
N GLY A 28 -14.33 -15.08 6.95
CA GLY A 28 -14.96 -14.53 8.14
C GLY A 28 -16.42 -14.10 7.98
N ILE A 29 -16.95 -14.11 6.75
CA ILE A 29 -18.37 -13.76 6.52
C ILE A 29 -19.24 -14.96 6.93
N SER A 30 -20.25 -14.70 7.79
CA SER A 30 -21.16 -15.75 8.23
C SER A 30 -21.90 -16.40 7.05
N PRO A 31 -21.88 -17.74 6.93
CA PRO A 31 -22.63 -18.46 5.89
C PRO A 31 -24.15 -18.21 5.98
N GLU A 32 -24.66 -17.95 7.17
CA GLU A 32 -26.08 -17.69 7.42
C GLU A 32 -26.62 -16.52 6.59
N LEU A 33 -25.77 -15.48 6.36
CA LEU A 33 -26.17 -14.35 5.51
C LEU A 33 -26.40 -14.77 4.06
N TYR A 34 -25.61 -15.70 3.56
CA TYR A 34 -25.77 -16.24 2.20
C TYR A 34 -26.96 -17.19 2.09
N GLU A 35 -27.24 -17.94 3.16
CA GLU A 35 -28.41 -18.84 3.25
C GLU A 35 -29.70 -18.02 3.30
N ALA A 36 -29.80 -17.03 4.17
CA ALA A 36 -30.92 -16.12 4.25
C ALA A 36 -31.22 -15.46 2.90
N ALA A 37 -30.17 -14.88 2.25
CA ALA A 37 -30.31 -14.31 0.92
C ALA A 37 -30.74 -15.34 -0.15
N SER A 38 -30.40 -16.61 0.03
CA SER A 38 -30.87 -17.67 -0.86
C SER A 38 -32.35 -17.94 -0.71
N MET A 39 -32.85 -17.91 0.52
CA MET A 39 -34.28 -18.05 0.83
C MET A 39 -35.11 -16.88 0.28
N ASP A 40 -34.52 -15.67 0.28
CA ASP A 40 -35.11 -14.47 -0.31
C ASP A 40 -35.04 -14.47 -1.86
N GLY A 41 -34.48 -15.51 -2.49
CA GLY A 41 -34.39 -15.65 -3.94
C GLY A 41 -33.26 -14.81 -4.57
N ALA A 42 -32.30 -14.33 -3.78
CA ALA A 42 -31.19 -13.52 -4.30
C ALA A 42 -30.27 -14.33 -5.22
N ASN A 43 -30.01 -13.78 -6.40
CA ASN A 43 -29.07 -14.34 -7.36
C ASN A 43 -27.60 -14.18 -6.86
N ARG A 44 -26.66 -14.94 -7.42
CA ARG A 44 -25.22 -14.87 -7.07
C ARG A 44 -24.65 -13.46 -7.18
N PHE A 45 -25.07 -12.70 -8.18
CA PHE A 45 -24.63 -11.32 -8.38
C PHE A 45 -25.15 -10.38 -7.28
N GLN A 46 -26.40 -10.57 -6.86
CA GLN A 46 -27.00 -9.80 -5.76
C GLN A 46 -26.28 -10.09 -4.43
N LYS A 47 -25.99 -11.36 -4.14
CA LYS A 47 -25.22 -11.74 -2.93
C LYS A 47 -23.83 -11.11 -2.93
N MET A 48 -23.15 -11.09 -4.08
CA MET A 48 -21.84 -10.45 -4.22
C MET A 48 -21.89 -8.94 -3.93
N ILE A 49 -22.89 -8.23 -4.48
CA ILE A 49 -23.00 -6.77 -4.34
C ILE A 49 -23.51 -6.36 -2.96
N TYR A 50 -24.48 -7.06 -2.39
CA TYR A 50 -25.15 -6.65 -1.16
C TYR A 50 -24.58 -7.26 0.11
N ILE A 51 -23.85 -8.40 0.03
CA ILE A 51 -23.25 -9.08 1.18
C ILE A 51 -21.73 -9.01 1.10
N THR A 52 -21.13 -9.55 0.02
CA THR A 52 -19.68 -9.72 -0.06
C THR A 52 -18.94 -8.39 -0.18
N LEU A 53 -19.34 -7.52 -1.09
CA LEU A 53 -18.69 -6.21 -1.32
C LEU A 53 -18.74 -5.29 -0.09
N PRO A 54 -19.88 -5.12 0.59
CA PRO A 54 -19.93 -4.33 1.83
C PRO A 54 -19.07 -4.92 2.95
N ALA A 55 -19.01 -6.26 3.09
CA ALA A 55 -18.16 -6.92 4.08
C ALA A 55 -16.67 -6.70 3.80
N LEU A 56 -16.25 -6.75 2.52
CA LEU A 56 -14.87 -6.48 2.10
C LEU A 56 -14.45 -5.01 2.20
N ASN A 57 -15.41 -4.10 2.31
CA ASN A 57 -15.17 -2.66 2.25
C ASN A 57 -14.14 -2.17 3.26
N ASN A 58 -14.20 -2.68 4.50
CA ASN A 58 -13.26 -2.33 5.55
C ASN A 58 -11.84 -2.82 5.24
N THR A 59 -11.72 -4.03 4.71
CA THR A 59 -10.44 -4.62 4.31
C THR A 59 -9.81 -3.89 3.13
N ILE A 60 -10.61 -3.47 2.15
CA ILE A 60 -10.14 -2.67 1.02
C ILE A 60 -9.49 -1.38 1.51
N VAL A 61 -10.13 -0.65 2.42
CA VAL A 61 -9.59 0.58 2.98
C VAL A 61 -8.31 0.33 3.79
N THR A 62 -8.31 -0.70 4.63
CA THR A 62 -7.12 -1.06 5.42
C THR A 62 -5.93 -1.38 4.52
N VAL A 63 -6.12 -2.20 3.50
CA VAL A 63 -5.07 -2.56 2.53
C VAL A 63 -4.61 -1.33 1.74
N LEU A 64 -5.51 -0.43 1.37
CA LEU A 64 -5.18 0.81 0.66
C LEU A 64 -4.30 1.72 1.53
N VAL A 65 -4.66 1.93 2.81
CA VAL A 65 -3.86 2.74 3.74
C VAL A 65 -2.49 2.13 3.98
N LEU A 66 -2.41 0.81 4.17
CA LEU A 66 -1.13 0.11 4.32
C LEU A 66 -0.24 0.24 3.07
N ASN A 67 -0.82 0.19 1.88
CA ASN A 67 -0.08 0.39 0.63
C ASN A 67 0.39 1.85 0.48
N LEU A 68 -0.43 2.84 0.83
CA LEU A 68 -0.03 4.25 0.82
C LEU A 68 1.14 4.52 1.77
N ALA A 69 1.11 3.95 2.98
CA ALA A 69 2.21 4.07 3.93
C ALA A 69 3.53 3.51 3.38
N LYS A 70 3.46 2.49 2.52
CA LYS A 70 4.64 1.87 1.89
C LYS A 70 5.15 2.61 0.65
N VAL A 71 4.35 3.45 0.02
CA VAL A 71 4.76 4.17 -1.22
C VAL A 71 6.02 5.01 -1.01
N MET A 72 6.14 5.66 0.15
CA MET A 72 7.32 6.48 0.47
C MET A 72 8.55 5.64 0.87
N ASN A 73 8.39 4.35 1.16
CA ASN A 73 9.45 3.46 1.65
C ASN A 73 9.85 2.41 0.61
N LEU A 74 9.96 2.79 -0.67
CA LEU A 74 10.36 1.91 -1.78
C LEU A 74 11.88 1.73 -1.90
N PHE A 75 12.60 1.58 -0.79
CA PHE A 75 14.05 1.48 -0.79
C PHE A 75 14.55 0.16 -1.40
N GLU A 76 14.11 -0.98 -0.87
CA GLU A 76 14.68 -2.29 -1.22
C GLU A 76 14.60 -2.61 -2.71
N SER A 77 13.42 -2.43 -3.31
CA SER A 77 13.19 -2.78 -4.71
C SER A 77 13.99 -1.89 -5.67
N VAL A 78 14.18 -0.63 -5.32
CA VAL A 78 14.94 0.31 -6.16
C VAL A 78 16.43 0.11 -5.97
N PHE A 79 16.90 -0.03 -4.74
CA PHE A 79 18.31 -0.19 -4.41
C PHE A 79 18.94 -1.43 -5.05
N VAL A 80 18.25 -2.58 -4.98
CA VAL A 80 18.74 -3.85 -5.57
C VAL A 80 18.77 -3.81 -7.10
N LEU A 81 17.84 -3.08 -7.74
CA LEU A 81 17.73 -2.99 -9.19
C LEU A 81 18.46 -1.80 -9.81
N GLN A 82 19.01 -0.92 -8.97
CA GLN A 82 19.72 0.28 -9.39
C GLN A 82 21.11 -0.09 -9.93
N ASN A 83 21.48 0.45 -11.09
CA ASN A 83 22.82 0.39 -11.64
C ASN A 83 23.19 1.75 -12.24
N ASP A 84 24.48 1.97 -12.54
CA ASP A 84 25.01 3.26 -12.99
C ASP A 84 24.33 3.82 -14.24
N ALA A 85 23.77 2.97 -15.10
CA ALA A 85 23.08 3.38 -16.32
C ALA A 85 21.68 3.99 -16.05
N VAL A 86 21.04 3.64 -14.95
CA VAL A 86 19.65 4.03 -14.66
C VAL A 86 19.50 4.84 -13.37
N ILE A 87 20.58 5.08 -12.62
CA ILE A 87 20.58 5.76 -11.32
C ILE A 87 19.84 7.10 -11.38
N LYS A 88 20.13 7.93 -12.39
CA LYS A 88 19.53 9.26 -12.56
C LYS A 88 18.01 9.27 -12.78
N VAL A 89 17.43 8.15 -13.18
CA VAL A 89 16.01 8.03 -13.55
C VAL A 89 15.23 7.18 -12.55
N SER A 90 15.93 6.33 -11.79
CA SER A 90 15.33 5.40 -10.82
C SER A 90 15.54 5.84 -9.37
N ASP A 91 16.18 6.98 -9.14
CA ASP A 91 16.45 7.45 -7.78
C ASP A 91 15.13 7.83 -7.08
N VAL A 92 14.97 7.34 -5.86
CA VAL A 92 13.87 7.67 -4.97
C VAL A 92 14.42 8.30 -3.70
N LEU A 93 13.55 8.97 -2.94
CA LEU A 93 13.97 9.71 -1.75
C LEU A 93 14.80 8.86 -0.77
N GLN A 94 14.46 7.61 -0.60
CA GLN A 94 15.18 6.68 0.28
C GLN A 94 16.57 6.28 -0.25
N THR A 95 16.71 6.05 -1.56
CA THR A 95 18.01 5.76 -2.17
C THR A 95 18.88 7.02 -2.19
N TYR A 96 18.30 8.19 -2.39
CA TYR A 96 18.98 9.47 -2.28
C TYR A 96 19.55 9.70 -0.87
N ILE A 97 18.76 9.49 0.19
CA ILE A 97 19.21 9.57 1.57
C ILE A 97 20.39 8.61 1.83
N TYR A 98 20.26 7.37 1.36
CA TYR A 98 21.32 6.36 1.50
C TYR A 98 22.62 6.80 0.79
N THR A 99 22.54 7.27 -0.45
CA THR A 99 23.68 7.69 -1.25
C THR A 99 24.37 8.90 -0.62
N GLN A 100 23.61 9.88 -0.14
CA GLN A 100 24.15 11.06 0.54
C GLN A 100 24.77 10.71 1.91
N THR A 101 24.25 9.69 2.60
CA THR A 101 24.78 9.28 3.89
C THR A 101 26.07 8.47 3.75
N PHE A 102 26.16 7.56 2.79
CA PHE A 102 27.21 6.55 2.75
C PHE A 102 28.13 6.63 1.51
N ASN A 103 27.68 7.23 0.40
CA ASN A 103 28.38 7.18 -0.88
C ASN A 103 28.79 8.56 -1.42
N SER A 104 28.66 9.62 -0.66
CA SER A 104 28.93 10.99 -1.12
C SER A 104 30.44 11.32 -1.30
N GLY A 105 31.36 10.40 -0.95
CA GLY A 105 32.81 10.61 -1.08
C GLY A 105 33.39 11.69 -0.20
N ALA A 106 32.58 12.46 0.49
CA ALA A 106 32.91 13.50 1.45
C ALA A 106 32.53 13.04 2.88
N ILE A 107 32.76 13.90 3.88
CA ILE A 107 32.30 13.65 5.23
C ILE A 107 30.78 13.54 5.21
N PRO A 108 30.18 12.43 5.71
CA PRO A 108 28.74 12.24 5.68
C PRO A 108 28.00 13.35 6.42
N ASP A 109 27.06 14.02 5.77
CA ASP A 109 26.20 15.02 6.43
C ASP A 109 24.97 14.34 7.03
N TYR A 110 25.15 13.75 8.22
CA TYR A 110 24.07 13.09 8.95
C TYR A 110 22.94 14.05 9.34
N GLY A 111 23.25 15.34 9.54
CA GLY A 111 22.25 16.36 9.87
C GLY A 111 21.26 16.55 8.74
N TYR A 112 21.76 16.74 7.53
CA TYR A 112 20.95 16.91 6.33
C TYR A 112 20.12 15.66 6.00
N THR A 113 20.74 14.49 5.99
CA THR A 113 20.06 13.23 5.65
C THR A 113 18.99 12.85 6.67
N THR A 114 19.22 13.13 7.97
CA THR A 114 18.22 12.97 9.02
C THR A 114 17.04 13.92 8.82
N ALA A 115 17.29 15.18 8.49
CA ALA A 115 16.24 16.16 8.23
C ALA A 115 15.35 15.75 7.05
N VAL A 116 15.95 15.26 5.95
CA VAL A 116 15.20 14.74 4.79
C VAL A 116 14.37 13.50 5.16
N GLY A 117 14.92 12.60 5.98
CA GLY A 117 14.22 11.42 6.49
C GLY A 117 13.01 11.79 7.37
N MET A 118 13.17 12.76 8.27
CA MET A 118 12.08 13.29 9.10
C MET A 118 10.99 13.94 8.24
N PHE A 119 11.37 14.73 7.26
CA PHE A 119 10.42 15.34 6.32
C PHE A 119 9.60 14.29 5.56
N SER A 120 10.26 13.25 5.06
CA SER A 120 9.61 12.10 4.41
C SER A 120 8.59 11.42 5.35
N SER A 121 8.96 11.21 6.61
CA SER A 121 8.09 10.60 7.62
C SER A 121 6.86 11.46 7.92
N ILE A 122 7.02 12.78 7.99
CA ILE A 122 5.91 13.73 8.19
C ILE A 122 4.94 13.67 7.01
N ILE A 123 5.45 13.66 5.77
CA ILE A 123 4.61 13.54 4.57
C ILE A 123 3.83 12.22 4.60
N SER A 124 4.48 11.11 4.92
CA SER A 124 3.83 9.79 5.03
C SER A 124 2.72 9.80 6.08
N CYS A 125 2.96 10.41 7.23
CA CYS A 125 1.97 10.56 8.30
C CYS A 125 0.76 11.39 7.82
N ILE A 126 1.00 12.52 7.17
CA ILE A 126 -0.07 13.37 6.62
C ILE A 126 -0.90 12.60 5.59
N LEU A 127 -0.25 11.87 4.67
CA LEU A 127 -0.95 11.06 3.66
C LEU A 127 -1.86 10.01 4.31
N VAL A 128 -1.38 9.30 5.33
CA VAL A 128 -2.16 8.30 6.07
C VAL A 128 -3.36 8.96 6.77
N LEU A 129 -3.15 10.09 7.45
CA LEU A 129 -4.22 10.81 8.15
C LEU A 129 -5.28 11.35 7.18
N VAL A 130 -4.86 11.90 6.04
CA VAL A 130 -5.78 12.38 5.00
C VAL A 130 -6.59 11.21 4.44
N CYS A 131 -5.94 10.10 4.11
CA CYS A 131 -6.61 8.92 3.60
C CYS A 131 -7.62 8.34 4.60
N ASN A 132 -7.23 8.26 5.88
CA ASN A 132 -8.13 7.83 6.96
C ASN A 132 -9.33 8.77 7.11
N ARG A 133 -9.10 10.08 7.05
CA ARG A 133 -10.18 11.09 7.14
C ARG A 133 -11.15 11.03 5.95
N VAL A 134 -10.62 10.85 4.74
CA VAL A 134 -11.45 10.65 3.52
C VAL A 134 -12.26 9.36 3.65
N SER A 135 -11.65 8.28 4.10
CA SER A 135 -12.32 7.00 4.35
C SER A 135 -13.45 7.16 5.38
N HIS A 136 -13.20 7.86 6.47
CA HIS A 136 -14.20 8.13 7.51
C HIS A 136 -15.40 8.91 6.94
N LYS A 137 -15.14 9.95 6.16
CA LYS A 137 -16.20 10.80 5.56
C LYS A 137 -17.03 10.04 4.52
N THR A 138 -16.43 9.13 3.79
CA THR A 138 -17.10 8.41 2.70
C THR A 138 -17.89 7.19 3.20
N ARG A 139 -17.55 6.62 4.35
CA ARG A 139 -18.06 5.33 4.81
C ARG A 139 -18.53 5.31 6.26
N GLY A 140 -18.46 6.42 6.99
CA GLY A 140 -18.89 6.52 8.38
C GLY A 140 -18.05 5.72 9.40
N ARG A 141 -16.95 5.07 8.96
CA ARG A 141 -16.01 4.36 9.84
C ARG A 141 -14.59 4.58 9.36
N GLY A 142 -13.72 5.08 10.25
CA GLY A 142 -12.28 5.13 10.05
C GLY A 142 -11.62 3.84 10.53
N ILE A 143 -10.30 3.74 10.32
CA ILE A 143 -9.47 2.62 10.78
C ILE A 143 -8.99 2.86 12.21
N VAL A 144 -8.91 4.12 12.61
CA VAL A 144 -8.52 4.59 13.95
C VAL A 144 -9.55 5.60 14.43
#